data_eadb9bd0ca99e2d56d987e2943f14c00
#
_entry.id   eadb9bd0ca99e2d56d987e2943f14c00
#
_cell.length_a   1.000
_cell.length_b   1.000
_cell.length_c   1.000
_cell.angle_alpha   90.00
_cell.angle_beta   90.00
_cell.angle_gamma   90.00
#
_symmetry.space_group_name_H-M   'P 1'
#
loop_
_entity.id
_entity.type
_entity.pdbx_description
1 polymer ?
#
loop_
_entity_poly.entity_id
_entity_poly.type
_entity_poly.pdbx_seq_one_letter_code
_entity_poly.pdbx_strand_id
1 'polypeptide(L)'
;MAISCCMCGAQIEANAMNMCASCIASEVDVAEGIDTTCELVQCRGCLRFQSRGKTQSYSSSSGAWVGCDWESKELMALCLKSIPGLSKAKLIDAGFIWTEPHSKRVKLRLTLQREVANHAVIQNTCVITFVIHSVKCPDCTKQYHNNTWRALVQIRQKAEHKRTFLRLEQEILKHNAHQDAIGITAVKEGMDFYFGTKSTAERFIHFLSAHVPMRSKSSSKLISENVHNATANLQLTYSVELSPICKDDLLVLPRKFAQSCGNISDVTLCARTTSMVHLLDPVTGQKAELATDRYWKLPFLPLATSSDMVEFVVLDVEPVELSELRHVGPAPASGRGHKAKFVVADVEVARESDFGVNDTTFHVRTHLGGVLAAGDTVKGYDLSSAIFGTSQTHTLKEELPDVVLVRKIYPRENKHQHKGDRKLKTLGANRRGKVSKAETARMEHEMEVFTEEFLEEKDQEKHEGMDDDDEEGQQPPEESEDASGSVEEPTAAMEQLTLP
;
A
#
# COMPACT_ATOMS: atom_id res chain seq x y z
N MET A 1 58.22 -22.02 -29.47
CA MET A 1 58.67 -23.22 -30.24
C MET A 1 57.47 -23.79 -30.96
N ALA A 2 57.52 -23.91 -32.27
CA ALA A 2 56.48 -24.58 -33.06
C ALA A 2 56.58 -26.08 -32.83
N ILE A 3 55.48 -26.74 -32.48
CA ILE A 3 55.36 -28.19 -32.30
C ILE A 3 54.32 -28.73 -33.29
N SER A 4 54.38 -30.01 -33.62
CA SER A 4 53.35 -30.63 -34.43
C SER A 4 52.18 -31.11 -33.60
N CYS A 5 50.96 -30.89 -34.06
CA CYS A 5 49.74 -31.39 -33.41
C CYS A 5 49.80 -32.94 -33.37
N CYS A 6 49.54 -33.52 -32.21
CA CYS A 6 49.59 -34.98 -32.02
C CYS A 6 48.52 -35.76 -32.80
N MET A 7 47.45 -35.12 -33.23
CA MET A 7 46.33 -35.75 -33.97
C MET A 7 46.43 -35.55 -35.51
N CYS A 8 46.68 -34.37 -36.00
CA CYS A 8 46.63 -34.06 -37.42
C CYS A 8 48.01 -33.66 -37.99
N GLY A 9 49.07 -33.48 -37.20
CA GLY A 9 50.39 -33.12 -37.65
C GLY A 9 50.58 -31.63 -38.00
N ALA A 10 49.56 -30.78 -37.92
CA ALA A 10 49.68 -29.37 -38.21
C ALA A 10 50.65 -28.66 -37.23
N GLN A 11 51.43 -27.73 -37.75
CA GLN A 11 52.33 -26.93 -36.90
C GLN A 11 51.55 -25.91 -36.08
N ILE A 12 51.74 -25.94 -34.76
CA ILE A 12 51.08 -25.12 -33.77
C ILE A 12 52.11 -24.51 -32.81
N GLU A 13 51.71 -23.43 -32.14
CA GLU A 13 52.44 -22.99 -30.96
C GLU A 13 52.23 -23.95 -29.82
N ALA A 14 53.25 -24.18 -28.99
CA ALA A 14 53.18 -25.11 -27.88
C ALA A 14 52.07 -24.73 -26.93
N ASN A 15 51.02 -25.56 -26.83
CA ASN A 15 49.93 -25.44 -25.90
C ASN A 15 49.91 -26.64 -24.95
N ALA A 16 49.21 -26.55 -23.82
CA ALA A 16 49.21 -27.58 -22.78
C ALA A 16 48.70 -28.94 -23.22
N MET A 17 47.96 -29.03 -24.34
CA MET A 17 47.43 -30.28 -24.90
C MET A 17 48.19 -30.79 -26.10
N ASN A 18 49.16 -30.04 -26.63
CA ASN A 18 49.89 -30.36 -27.89
C ASN A 18 48.96 -30.69 -29.07
N MET A 19 47.78 -30.10 -29.12
CA MET A 19 46.77 -30.30 -30.12
C MET A 19 46.38 -28.97 -30.78
N CYS A 20 46.04 -28.96 -32.04
CA CYS A 20 45.52 -27.76 -32.72
C CYS A 20 44.07 -27.48 -32.30
N ALA A 21 43.65 -26.22 -32.39
CA ALA A 21 42.32 -25.80 -31.99
C ALA A 21 41.19 -26.58 -32.68
N SER A 22 41.35 -26.97 -33.93
CA SER A 22 40.38 -27.78 -34.65
C SER A 22 40.26 -29.21 -34.14
N CYS A 23 41.38 -29.86 -33.73
CA CYS A 23 41.35 -31.19 -33.15
C CYS A 23 40.76 -31.16 -31.72
N ILE A 24 41.07 -30.15 -30.92
CA ILE A 24 40.46 -29.99 -29.60
C ILE A 24 38.94 -29.73 -29.73
N ALA A 25 38.51 -28.91 -30.69
CA ALA A 25 37.10 -28.63 -30.95
C ALA A 25 36.33 -29.86 -31.48
N SER A 26 37.00 -30.85 -32.09
CA SER A 26 36.39 -32.09 -32.56
C SER A 26 36.22 -33.13 -31.43
N GLU A 27 37.10 -33.10 -30.42
CA GLU A 27 37.03 -34.03 -29.26
C GLU A 27 36.09 -33.49 -28.14
N VAL A 28 36.02 -32.17 -27.96
CA VAL A 28 35.29 -31.56 -26.86
C VAL A 28 34.17 -30.66 -27.39
N ASP A 29 32.96 -31.09 -27.20
CA ASP A 29 31.81 -30.24 -27.48
C ASP A 29 31.59 -29.24 -26.33
N VAL A 30 31.84 -27.97 -26.59
CA VAL A 30 31.62 -26.89 -25.60
C VAL A 30 30.11 -26.73 -25.26
N ALA A 31 29.24 -27.15 -26.15
CA ALA A 31 27.80 -27.14 -25.98
C ALA A 31 27.23 -28.36 -25.26
N GLU A 32 28.11 -29.31 -24.82
CA GLU A 32 27.68 -30.49 -24.11
C GLU A 32 26.87 -30.15 -22.84
N GLY A 33 25.63 -30.66 -22.78
CA GLY A 33 24.69 -30.41 -21.69
C GLY A 33 23.88 -29.12 -21.83
N ILE A 34 23.95 -28.48 -23.00
CA ILE A 34 23.08 -27.34 -23.35
C ILE A 34 22.08 -27.82 -24.41
N ASP A 35 20.78 -27.66 -24.12
CA ASP A 35 19.74 -28.03 -25.06
C ASP A 35 19.70 -27.06 -26.23
N THR A 36 19.72 -27.59 -27.45
CA THR A 36 19.63 -26.81 -28.69
C THR A 36 18.22 -26.29 -28.97
N THR A 37 17.20 -26.86 -28.31
CA THR A 37 15.81 -26.44 -28.40
C THR A 37 15.26 -26.17 -27.01
N CYS A 38 14.78 -24.95 -26.79
CA CYS A 38 14.17 -24.51 -25.55
C CYS A 38 12.75 -24.02 -25.82
N GLU A 39 11.97 -23.88 -24.77
CA GLU A 39 10.59 -23.43 -24.88
C GLU A 39 10.37 -22.12 -24.13
N LEU A 40 9.59 -21.23 -24.76
CA LEU A 40 9.09 -19.99 -24.17
C LEU A 40 7.58 -20.00 -24.19
N VAL A 41 6.98 -19.38 -23.17
CA VAL A 41 5.53 -19.23 -23.09
C VAL A 41 5.15 -17.77 -23.28
N GLN A 42 4.28 -17.50 -24.26
CA GLN A 42 3.74 -16.17 -24.54
C GLN A 42 2.23 -16.14 -24.35
N CYS A 43 1.72 -15.03 -23.79
CA CYS A 43 0.29 -14.83 -23.65
C CYS A 43 -0.33 -14.42 -24.99
N ARG A 44 -1.43 -15.07 -25.39
CA ARG A 44 -2.18 -14.69 -26.62
C ARG A 44 -2.90 -13.35 -26.50
N GLY A 45 -3.27 -12.92 -25.29
CA GLY A 45 -4.06 -11.71 -25.09
C GLY A 45 -3.20 -10.44 -24.99
N CYS A 46 -2.18 -10.46 -24.13
CA CYS A 46 -1.35 -9.29 -23.84
C CYS A 46 0.08 -9.39 -24.36
N LEU A 47 0.42 -10.46 -25.08
CA LEU A 47 1.73 -10.74 -25.69
C LEU A 47 2.91 -10.80 -24.71
N ARG A 48 2.67 -10.75 -23.39
CA ARG A 48 3.71 -10.88 -22.36
C ARG A 48 4.30 -12.28 -22.36
N PHE A 49 5.60 -12.39 -22.06
CA PHE A 49 6.32 -13.65 -21.89
C PHE A 49 6.37 -14.06 -20.42
N GLN A 50 6.32 -15.36 -20.17
CA GLN A 50 6.44 -15.90 -18.81
C GLN A 50 7.93 -16.06 -18.47
N SER A 51 8.37 -15.45 -17.37
CA SER A 51 9.69 -15.68 -16.79
C SER A 51 9.65 -16.93 -15.93
N ARG A 52 10.41 -17.98 -16.30
CA ARG A 52 10.53 -19.21 -15.51
C ARG A 52 11.75 -19.15 -14.59
N GLY A 53 11.59 -19.58 -13.33
CA GLY A 53 12.71 -19.91 -12.48
C GLY A 53 13.35 -21.26 -12.90
N LYS A 54 14.62 -21.48 -12.59
CA LYS A 54 15.44 -22.65 -13.00
C LYS A 54 14.87 -24.04 -12.61
N THR A 55 13.80 -24.11 -11.80
CA THR A 55 13.29 -25.37 -11.20
C THR A 55 11.80 -25.61 -11.42
N GLN A 56 11.11 -24.83 -12.27
CA GLN A 56 9.66 -24.95 -12.40
C GLN A 56 9.24 -25.75 -13.64
N SER A 57 8.42 -26.80 -13.41
CA SER A 57 7.81 -27.63 -14.45
C SER A 57 6.71 -26.84 -15.20
N TYR A 58 6.31 -27.31 -16.37
CA TYR A 58 5.28 -26.74 -17.28
C TYR A 58 3.94 -26.39 -16.62
N SER A 59 3.61 -27.06 -15.53
CA SER A 59 2.30 -26.94 -14.88
C SER A 59 2.20 -25.86 -13.81
N SER A 60 3.33 -25.22 -13.41
CA SER A 60 3.27 -24.20 -12.39
C SER A 60 3.02 -22.80 -12.98
N SER A 61 1.84 -22.25 -12.71
CA SER A 61 1.37 -20.93 -13.15
C SER A 61 2.05 -19.75 -12.42
N SER A 62 3.09 -19.97 -11.63
CA SER A 62 3.65 -19.01 -10.68
C SER A 62 4.80 -18.14 -11.23
N GLY A 63 5.09 -18.16 -12.52
CA GLY A 63 6.11 -17.27 -13.12
C GLY A 63 5.61 -15.85 -13.36
N ALA A 64 6.48 -14.85 -13.17
CA ALA A 64 6.17 -13.46 -13.49
C ALA A 64 5.97 -13.30 -15.01
N TRP A 65 4.96 -12.50 -15.41
CA TRP A 65 4.67 -12.19 -16.80
C TRP A 65 5.26 -10.82 -17.16
N VAL A 66 6.24 -10.81 -18.05
CA VAL A 66 7.01 -9.62 -18.43
C VAL A 66 6.65 -9.21 -19.86
N GLY A 67 6.35 -7.93 -20.06
CA GLY A 67 6.20 -7.36 -21.41
C GLY A 67 7.57 -7.16 -22.02
N CYS A 68 7.82 -7.78 -23.16
CA CYS A 68 9.05 -7.64 -23.91
C CYS A 68 8.72 -7.51 -25.39
N ASP A 69 9.39 -6.61 -26.08
CA ASP A 69 9.34 -6.51 -27.52
C ASP A 69 10.25 -7.57 -28.17
N TRP A 70 9.99 -7.85 -29.45
CA TRP A 70 10.86 -8.75 -30.21
C TRP A 70 12.28 -8.19 -30.30
N GLU A 71 13.27 -9.06 -30.12
CA GLU A 71 14.70 -8.73 -30.18
C GLU A 71 15.16 -7.71 -29.09
N SER A 72 14.34 -7.47 -28.05
CA SER A 72 14.69 -6.60 -26.93
C SER A 72 15.71 -7.24 -25.99
N LYS A 73 16.38 -6.40 -25.19
CA LYS A 73 17.32 -6.83 -24.14
C LYS A 73 16.60 -7.66 -23.06
N GLU A 74 15.35 -7.31 -22.75
CA GLU A 74 14.50 -8.02 -21.79
C GLU A 74 14.20 -9.44 -22.28
N LEU A 75 13.86 -9.61 -23.58
CA LEU A 75 13.63 -10.92 -24.17
C LEU A 75 14.92 -11.74 -24.17
N MET A 76 16.07 -11.14 -24.48
CA MET A 76 17.38 -11.79 -24.40
C MET A 76 17.64 -12.32 -22.99
N ALA A 77 17.41 -11.51 -21.96
CA ALA A 77 17.60 -11.91 -20.58
C ALA A 77 16.68 -13.08 -20.17
N LEU A 78 15.44 -13.11 -20.66
CA LEU A 78 14.51 -14.21 -20.44
C LEU A 78 14.98 -15.51 -21.13
N CYS A 79 15.42 -15.41 -22.38
CA CYS A 79 15.97 -16.53 -23.12
C CYS A 79 17.19 -17.13 -22.41
N LEU A 80 18.15 -16.30 -22.01
CA LEU A 80 19.36 -16.76 -21.31
C LEU A 80 19.04 -17.42 -19.97
N LYS A 81 18.05 -16.93 -19.23
CA LYS A 81 17.60 -17.57 -17.97
C LYS A 81 16.93 -18.93 -18.18
N SER A 82 16.31 -19.15 -19.34
CA SER A 82 15.57 -20.38 -19.64
C SER A 82 16.44 -21.52 -20.18
N ILE A 83 17.71 -21.26 -20.54
CA ILE A 83 18.61 -22.26 -21.07
C ILE A 83 19.17 -23.11 -19.92
N PRO A 84 18.87 -24.43 -19.88
CA PRO A 84 19.49 -25.31 -18.89
C PRO A 84 20.99 -25.51 -19.24
N GLY A 85 21.83 -25.64 -18.22
CA GLY A 85 23.23 -25.88 -18.39
C GLY A 85 24.13 -24.70 -18.75
N LEU A 86 23.60 -23.54 -19.10
CA LEU A 86 24.39 -22.34 -19.47
C LEU A 86 25.37 -21.90 -18.38
N SER A 87 25.08 -22.20 -17.11
CA SER A 87 25.96 -21.87 -15.98
C SER A 87 27.29 -22.63 -15.98
N LYS A 88 27.44 -23.70 -16.77
CA LYS A 88 28.67 -24.50 -16.89
C LYS A 88 29.67 -23.91 -17.90
N ALA A 89 29.27 -22.97 -18.73
CA ALA A 89 30.09 -22.30 -19.71
C ALA A 89 30.06 -20.79 -19.51
N LYS A 90 31.13 -20.07 -19.86
CA LYS A 90 31.19 -18.63 -19.83
C LYS A 90 30.60 -18.09 -21.13
N LEU A 91 29.56 -17.26 -21.01
CA LEU A 91 28.96 -16.55 -22.15
C LEU A 91 29.84 -15.35 -22.51
N ILE A 92 30.27 -15.26 -23.77
CA ILE A 92 31.04 -14.13 -24.31
C ILE A 92 30.13 -13.18 -25.05
N ASP A 93 29.32 -13.71 -25.98
CA ASP A 93 28.43 -12.95 -26.82
C ASP A 93 27.11 -13.68 -27.05
N ALA A 94 26.02 -12.89 -27.20
CA ALA A 94 24.69 -13.40 -27.49
C ALA A 94 23.97 -12.45 -28.45
N GLY A 95 23.49 -12.97 -29.57
CA GLY A 95 22.78 -12.20 -30.58
C GLY A 95 21.56 -12.94 -31.09
N PHE A 96 20.52 -12.17 -31.46
CA PHE A 96 19.37 -12.73 -32.18
C PHE A 96 19.73 -13.04 -33.63
N ILE A 97 19.25 -14.17 -34.14
CA ILE A 97 19.19 -14.45 -35.55
C ILE A 97 17.76 -14.16 -35.97
N TRP A 98 17.60 -13.26 -36.96
CA TRP A 98 16.29 -12.87 -37.44
C TRP A 98 15.46 -14.11 -37.84
N THR A 99 14.23 -14.15 -37.37
CA THR A 99 13.25 -15.18 -37.69
C THR A 99 11.88 -14.53 -37.90
N GLU A 100 11.10 -15.06 -38.82
CA GLU A 100 9.75 -14.56 -39.05
C GLU A 100 8.87 -14.68 -37.78
N PRO A 101 8.18 -13.62 -37.36
CA PRO A 101 7.29 -13.64 -36.18
C PRO A 101 6.20 -14.73 -36.26
N HIS A 102 5.74 -15.03 -37.49
CA HIS A 102 4.72 -16.07 -37.71
C HIS A 102 5.20 -17.49 -37.42
N SER A 103 6.49 -17.75 -37.48
CA SER A 103 7.07 -19.06 -37.19
C SER A 103 6.98 -19.45 -35.72
N LYS A 104 6.69 -18.51 -34.82
CA LYS A 104 6.72 -18.69 -33.36
C LYS A 104 8.02 -19.31 -32.84
N ARG A 105 9.11 -18.94 -33.48
CA ARG A 105 10.45 -19.39 -33.12
C ARG A 105 11.35 -18.18 -32.96
N VAL A 106 12.22 -18.24 -31.97
CA VAL A 106 13.30 -17.26 -31.76
C VAL A 106 14.60 -18.03 -31.78
N LYS A 107 15.56 -17.60 -32.61
CA LYS A 107 16.88 -18.20 -32.66
C LYS A 107 17.91 -17.28 -32.06
N LEU A 108 18.71 -17.82 -31.15
CA LEU A 108 19.83 -17.13 -30.54
C LEU A 108 21.14 -17.76 -30.97
N ARG A 109 22.08 -16.94 -31.36
CA ARG A 109 23.48 -17.31 -31.54
C ARG A 109 24.22 -16.97 -30.24
N LEU A 110 24.78 -17.98 -29.61
CA LEU A 110 25.56 -17.84 -28.38
C LEU A 110 27.01 -18.20 -28.65
N THR A 111 27.92 -17.35 -28.24
CA THR A 111 29.35 -17.64 -28.24
C THR A 111 29.76 -18.02 -26.82
N LEU A 112 30.10 -19.27 -26.63
CA LEU A 112 30.42 -19.89 -25.35
C LEU A 112 31.88 -20.15 -25.23
N GLN A 113 32.43 -19.98 -24.06
CA GLN A 113 33.81 -20.29 -23.69
C GLN A 113 33.81 -21.29 -22.53
N ARG A 114 34.58 -22.36 -22.69
CA ARG A 114 34.76 -23.36 -21.65
C ARG A 114 36.24 -23.70 -21.47
N GLU A 115 36.66 -23.79 -20.24
CA GLU A 115 37.95 -24.31 -19.89
C GLU A 115 37.92 -25.83 -19.92
N VAL A 116 38.84 -26.43 -20.69
CA VAL A 116 39.00 -27.86 -20.82
C VAL A 116 40.26 -28.28 -20.07
N ALA A 117 40.51 -29.57 -19.92
CA ALA A 117 41.68 -30.11 -19.25
C ALA A 117 42.97 -29.35 -19.59
N ASN A 118 43.84 -29.14 -18.61
CA ASN A 118 45.12 -28.44 -18.73
C ASN A 118 45.03 -26.92 -19.08
N HIS A 119 43.99 -26.22 -18.61
CA HIS A 119 43.81 -24.78 -18.81
C HIS A 119 43.67 -24.33 -20.28
N ALA A 120 43.38 -25.26 -21.21
CA ALA A 120 43.06 -24.91 -22.58
C ALA A 120 41.64 -24.30 -22.64
N VAL A 121 41.52 -23.09 -23.18
CA VAL A 121 40.24 -22.40 -23.33
C VAL A 121 39.74 -22.56 -24.76
N ILE A 122 38.54 -23.13 -24.91
CA ILE A 122 37.91 -23.30 -26.21
C ILE A 122 36.71 -22.39 -26.30
N GLN A 123 36.56 -21.72 -27.43
CA GLN A 123 35.42 -20.91 -27.79
C GLN A 123 34.66 -21.53 -28.95
N ASN A 124 33.36 -21.72 -28.78
CA ASN A 124 32.51 -22.23 -29.85
C ASN A 124 31.20 -21.42 -29.95
N THR A 125 30.62 -21.39 -31.13
CA THR A 125 29.35 -20.71 -31.38
C THR A 125 28.26 -21.76 -31.59
N CYS A 126 27.22 -21.72 -30.79
CA CYS A 126 26.04 -22.56 -30.93
C CYS A 126 24.78 -21.74 -31.20
N VAL A 127 23.82 -22.36 -31.89
CA VAL A 127 22.52 -21.76 -32.20
C VAL A 127 21.45 -22.51 -31.39
N ILE A 128 20.73 -21.77 -30.55
CA ILE A 128 19.61 -22.30 -29.77
C ILE A 128 18.31 -21.80 -30.36
N THR A 129 17.37 -22.71 -30.56
CA THR A 129 16.04 -22.41 -31.09
C THR A 129 15.01 -22.43 -29.96
N PHE A 130 14.34 -21.34 -29.72
CA PHE A 130 13.22 -21.23 -28.81
C PHE A 130 11.91 -21.42 -29.55
N VAL A 131 11.08 -22.35 -29.09
CA VAL A 131 9.71 -22.56 -29.59
C VAL A 131 8.74 -21.82 -28.67
N ILE A 132 7.90 -20.94 -29.25
CA ILE A 132 6.97 -20.14 -28.49
C ILE A 132 5.62 -20.85 -28.38
N HIS A 133 5.24 -21.23 -27.17
CA HIS A 133 3.94 -21.79 -26.84
C HIS A 133 2.99 -20.68 -26.42
N SER A 134 1.80 -20.65 -27.03
CA SER A 134 0.79 -19.61 -26.73
C SER A 134 -0.17 -20.10 -25.66
N VAL A 135 -0.14 -19.44 -24.49
CA VAL A 135 -1.03 -19.71 -23.33
C VAL A 135 -1.64 -18.39 -22.88
N LYS A 136 -2.83 -18.38 -22.29
CA LYS A 136 -3.37 -17.15 -21.68
C LYS A 136 -2.73 -16.95 -20.30
N CYS A 137 -2.26 -15.74 -20.00
CA CYS A 137 -1.78 -15.38 -18.65
C CYS A 137 -2.98 -15.32 -17.67
N PRO A 138 -2.73 -15.41 -16.35
CA PRO A 138 -3.79 -15.35 -15.35
C PRO A 138 -4.67 -14.10 -15.48
N ASP A 139 -4.07 -12.94 -15.78
CA ASP A 139 -4.79 -11.68 -15.95
C ASP A 139 -5.75 -11.71 -17.15
N CYS A 140 -5.28 -12.17 -18.31
CA CYS A 140 -6.12 -12.33 -19.49
C CYS A 140 -7.18 -13.44 -19.31
N THR A 141 -6.89 -14.46 -18.51
CA THR A 141 -7.87 -15.49 -18.16
C THR A 141 -8.94 -14.92 -17.24
N LYS A 142 -8.55 -14.12 -16.26
CA LYS A 142 -9.50 -13.37 -15.39
C LYS A 142 -10.41 -12.47 -16.22
N GLN A 143 -9.87 -11.71 -17.18
CA GLN A 143 -10.66 -10.85 -18.08
C GLN A 143 -11.62 -11.65 -18.96
N TYR A 144 -11.19 -12.80 -19.47
CA TYR A 144 -12.04 -13.65 -20.32
C TYR A 144 -13.19 -14.29 -19.53
N HIS A 145 -12.96 -14.61 -18.26
CA HIS A 145 -13.95 -15.23 -17.37
C HIS A 145 -14.70 -14.20 -16.49
N ASN A 146 -14.86 -12.98 -16.95
CA ASN A 146 -15.52 -11.88 -16.22
C ASN A 146 -16.86 -12.23 -15.59
N ASN A 147 -17.57 -13.27 -16.06
CA ASN A 147 -18.86 -13.71 -15.54
C ASN A 147 -18.77 -14.95 -14.61
N THR A 148 -17.60 -15.55 -14.43
CA THR A 148 -17.42 -16.75 -13.59
C THR A 148 -16.77 -16.41 -12.26
N TRP A 149 -17.39 -15.54 -11.48
CA TRP A 149 -16.97 -15.27 -10.11
C TRP A 149 -17.61 -16.31 -9.16
N ARG A 150 -16.88 -16.66 -8.09
CA ARG A 150 -17.35 -17.57 -7.03
C ARG A 150 -17.59 -16.85 -5.72
N ALA A 151 -16.93 -15.74 -5.49
CA ALA A 151 -17.12 -14.92 -4.30
C ALA A 151 -17.34 -13.46 -4.69
N LEU A 152 -18.32 -12.84 -4.05
CA LEU A 152 -18.70 -11.45 -4.20
C LEU A 152 -18.53 -10.76 -2.85
N VAL A 153 -17.78 -9.67 -2.79
CA VAL A 153 -17.70 -8.81 -1.62
C VAL A 153 -18.43 -7.50 -1.93
N GLN A 154 -19.51 -7.26 -1.24
CA GLN A 154 -20.33 -6.06 -1.36
C GLN A 154 -20.00 -5.12 -0.21
N ILE A 155 -19.33 -4.01 -0.50
CA ILE A 155 -19.03 -2.99 0.49
C ILE A 155 -20.12 -1.93 0.41
N ARG A 156 -20.75 -1.64 1.54
CA ARG A 156 -21.85 -0.67 1.66
C ARG A 156 -21.59 0.27 2.83
N GLN A 157 -22.00 1.51 2.66
CA GLN A 157 -21.99 2.52 3.71
C GLN A 157 -23.34 3.25 3.71
N LYS A 158 -23.93 3.35 4.88
CA LYS A 158 -25.18 4.11 5.10
C LYS A 158 -24.82 5.46 5.70
N ALA A 159 -24.30 6.35 4.88
CA ALA A 159 -23.99 7.72 5.25
C ALA A 159 -24.30 8.65 4.09
N GLU A 160 -24.57 9.92 4.40
CA GLU A 160 -24.84 10.95 3.39
C GLU A 160 -23.56 11.32 2.62
N HIS A 161 -22.39 11.23 3.26
CA HIS A 161 -21.08 11.52 2.67
C HIS A 161 -20.31 10.25 2.31
N LYS A 162 -19.39 10.35 1.34
CA LYS A 162 -18.57 9.24 0.87
C LYS A 162 -17.11 9.27 1.34
N ARG A 163 -16.75 10.13 2.29
CA ARG A 163 -15.36 10.33 2.74
C ARG A 163 -14.68 9.04 3.20
N THR A 164 -15.33 8.25 4.05
CA THR A 164 -14.79 6.94 4.49
C THR A 164 -14.54 6.01 3.33
N PHE A 165 -15.41 6.06 2.33
CA PHE A 165 -15.31 5.23 1.14
C PHE A 165 -14.12 5.66 0.27
N LEU A 166 -13.96 6.96 0.05
CA LEU A 166 -12.85 7.51 -0.73
C LEU A 166 -11.50 7.26 -0.04
N ARG A 167 -11.46 7.39 1.30
CA ARG A 167 -10.28 7.03 2.09
C ARG A 167 -9.93 5.55 1.96
N LEU A 168 -10.91 4.67 2.08
CA LEU A 168 -10.73 3.23 1.89
C LEU A 168 -10.23 2.91 0.47
N GLU A 169 -10.74 3.60 -0.55
CA GLU A 169 -10.29 3.45 -1.93
C GLU A 169 -8.79 3.77 -2.08
N GLN A 170 -8.31 4.84 -1.44
CA GLN A 170 -6.89 5.19 -1.45
C GLN A 170 -6.02 4.13 -0.72
N GLU A 171 -6.49 3.58 0.40
CA GLU A 171 -5.78 2.50 1.10
C GLU A 171 -5.75 1.19 0.27
N ILE A 172 -6.85 0.85 -0.42
CA ILE A 172 -6.89 -0.29 -1.35
C ILE A 172 -5.89 -0.12 -2.49
N LEU A 173 -5.77 1.10 -3.05
CA LEU A 173 -4.83 1.42 -4.12
C LEU A 173 -3.38 1.40 -3.64
N LYS A 174 -3.11 1.97 -2.46
CA LYS A 174 -1.78 2.01 -1.84
C LYS A 174 -1.21 0.61 -1.61
N HIS A 175 -2.03 -0.31 -1.10
CA HIS A 175 -1.65 -1.69 -0.81
C HIS A 175 -1.90 -2.66 -1.97
N ASN A 176 -2.44 -2.20 -3.11
CA ASN A 176 -2.80 -3.02 -4.27
C ASN A 176 -3.72 -4.21 -3.93
N ALA A 177 -4.57 -4.08 -2.91
CA ALA A 177 -5.42 -5.16 -2.42
C ALA A 177 -6.50 -5.62 -3.44
N HIS A 178 -6.75 -4.81 -4.47
CA HIS A 178 -7.71 -5.10 -5.55
C HIS A 178 -7.15 -6.00 -6.66
N GLN A 179 -5.85 -6.33 -6.68
CA GLN A 179 -5.22 -7.08 -7.79
C GLN A 179 -5.84 -8.45 -8.05
N ASP A 180 -6.32 -9.13 -7.00
CA ASP A 180 -6.95 -10.44 -7.11
C ASP A 180 -8.42 -10.39 -7.55
N ALA A 181 -9.02 -9.20 -7.66
CA ALA A 181 -10.39 -9.03 -8.11
C ALA A 181 -10.49 -9.23 -9.64
N ILE A 182 -11.48 -10.02 -10.07
CA ILE A 182 -11.81 -10.23 -11.48
C ILE A 182 -12.46 -8.99 -12.07
N GLY A 183 -13.27 -8.31 -11.27
CA GLY A 183 -13.96 -7.10 -11.67
C GLY A 183 -14.41 -6.29 -10.46
N ILE A 184 -14.58 -4.99 -10.67
CA ILE A 184 -15.05 -4.05 -9.66
C ILE A 184 -16.24 -3.29 -10.27
N THR A 185 -17.32 -3.19 -9.52
CA THR A 185 -18.52 -2.45 -9.97
C THR A 185 -18.91 -1.43 -8.92
N ALA A 186 -18.96 -0.16 -9.30
CA ALA A 186 -19.47 0.89 -8.43
C ALA A 186 -21.00 0.91 -8.43
N VAL A 187 -21.57 1.01 -7.23
CA VAL A 187 -23.02 1.10 -6.98
C VAL A 187 -23.29 2.37 -6.19
N LYS A 188 -24.53 2.86 -6.14
CA LYS A 188 -24.91 4.12 -5.49
C LYS A 188 -24.40 4.22 -4.03
N GLU A 189 -24.48 3.14 -3.26
CA GLU A 189 -24.12 3.11 -1.83
C GLU A 189 -22.82 2.36 -1.55
N GLY A 190 -22.00 2.08 -2.59
CA GLY A 190 -20.78 1.33 -2.37
C GLY A 190 -20.14 0.71 -3.59
N MET A 191 -19.36 -0.34 -3.39
CA MET A 191 -18.65 -1.08 -4.43
C MET A 191 -18.84 -2.59 -4.27
N ASP A 192 -18.88 -3.28 -5.41
CA ASP A 192 -18.94 -4.74 -5.53
C ASP A 192 -17.62 -5.24 -6.11
N PHE A 193 -16.93 -6.11 -5.38
CA PHE A 193 -15.69 -6.75 -5.79
C PHE A 193 -15.96 -8.23 -6.10
N TYR A 194 -15.59 -8.68 -7.29
CA TYR A 194 -15.79 -10.05 -7.74
C TYR A 194 -14.49 -10.83 -7.69
N PHE A 195 -14.48 -11.98 -7.02
CA PHE A 195 -13.31 -12.84 -6.85
C PHE A 195 -13.53 -14.24 -7.43
N GLY A 196 -12.46 -14.84 -7.97
CA GLY A 196 -12.48 -16.19 -8.53
C GLY A 196 -12.47 -17.30 -7.48
N THR A 197 -11.98 -17.03 -6.27
CA THR A 197 -11.87 -18.01 -5.18
C THR A 197 -12.36 -17.44 -3.86
N LYS A 198 -12.74 -18.34 -2.94
CA LYS A 198 -13.15 -17.99 -1.58
C LYS A 198 -11.99 -17.35 -0.81
N SER A 199 -10.80 -17.94 -0.87
CA SER A 199 -9.63 -17.50 -0.10
C SER A 199 -9.13 -16.11 -0.49
N THR A 200 -9.24 -15.70 -1.77
CA THR A 200 -8.89 -14.33 -2.18
C THR A 200 -9.89 -13.32 -1.64
N ALA A 201 -11.18 -13.66 -1.61
CA ALA A 201 -12.21 -12.79 -1.02
C ALA A 201 -12.04 -12.65 0.50
N GLU A 202 -11.74 -13.74 1.22
CA GLU A 202 -11.50 -13.71 2.66
C GLU A 202 -10.24 -12.90 3.01
N ARG A 203 -9.17 -13.03 2.25
CA ARG A 203 -7.97 -12.18 2.40
C ARG A 203 -8.30 -10.70 2.23
N PHE A 204 -9.12 -10.38 1.23
CA PHE A 204 -9.56 -9.01 1.02
C PHE A 204 -10.42 -8.49 2.19
N ILE A 205 -11.31 -9.32 2.75
CA ILE A 205 -12.11 -8.97 3.93
C ILE A 205 -11.22 -8.73 5.15
N HIS A 206 -10.20 -9.57 5.38
CA HIS A 206 -9.23 -9.36 6.45
C HIS A 206 -8.45 -8.05 6.28
N PHE A 207 -8.06 -7.71 5.04
CA PHE A 207 -7.45 -6.42 4.75
C PHE A 207 -8.40 -5.27 5.12
N LEU A 208 -9.67 -5.33 4.73
CA LEU A 208 -10.65 -4.30 5.06
C LEU A 208 -10.82 -4.15 6.58
N SER A 209 -10.91 -5.27 7.33
CA SER A 209 -11.09 -5.25 8.79
C SER A 209 -9.89 -4.65 9.54
N ALA A 210 -8.70 -4.66 8.94
CA ALA A 210 -7.52 -4.02 9.51
C ALA A 210 -7.50 -2.49 9.34
N HIS A 211 -8.18 -1.97 8.30
CA HIS A 211 -8.10 -0.55 7.94
C HIS A 211 -9.34 0.26 8.29
N VAL A 212 -10.52 -0.39 8.38
CA VAL A 212 -11.80 0.31 8.62
C VAL A 212 -12.68 -0.48 9.58
N PRO A 213 -13.36 0.19 10.54
CA PRO A 213 -14.34 -0.45 11.40
C PRO A 213 -15.52 -0.95 10.58
N MET A 214 -15.70 -2.26 10.49
CA MET A 214 -16.71 -2.85 9.63
C MET A 214 -17.45 -4.00 10.29
N ARG A 215 -18.62 -4.33 9.74
CA ARG A 215 -19.37 -5.54 10.06
C ARG A 215 -19.56 -6.36 8.80
N SER A 216 -19.19 -7.64 8.82
CA SER A 216 -19.36 -8.53 7.67
C SER A 216 -20.41 -9.61 7.96
N LYS A 217 -21.20 -9.95 6.93
CA LYS A 217 -22.12 -11.08 6.93
C LYS A 217 -21.85 -11.89 5.67
N SER A 218 -21.76 -13.22 5.82
CA SER A 218 -21.58 -14.14 4.70
C SER A 218 -22.88 -14.87 4.38
N SER A 219 -23.15 -15.07 3.09
CA SER A 219 -24.22 -15.91 2.59
C SER A 219 -23.69 -16.78 1.46
N SER A 220 -24.23 -17.99 1.34
CA SER A 220 -23.87 -18.94 0.28
C SER A 220 -25.09 -19.33 -0.52
N LYS A 221 -24.93 -19.39 -1.86
CA LYS A 221 -25.94 -19.87 -2.80
C LYS A 221 -25.40 -21.09 -3.53
N LEU A 222 -26.12 -22.20 -3.45
CA LEU A 222 -25.84 -23.40 -4.25
C LEU A 222 -26.24 -23.14 -5.70
N ILE A 223 -25.27 -23.28 -6.63
CA ILE A 223 -25.52 -23.16 -8.07
C ILE A 223 -25.76 -24.53 -8.69
N SER A 224 -24.89 -25.48 -8.38
CA SER A 224 -25.00 -26.86 -8.89
C SER A 224 -24.31 -27.81 -7.91
N GLU A 225 -24.83 -29.02 -7.85
CA GLU A 225 -24.29 -30.09 -7.04
C GLU A 225 -24.15 -31.34 -7.91
N ASN A 226 -23.02 -32.03 -7.77
CA ASN A 226 -22.76 -33.31 -8.38
C ASN A 226 -22.73 -34.38 -7.26
N VAL A 227 -23.85 -35.10 -7.13
CA VAL A 227 -24.04 -36.10 -6.08
C VAL A 227 -23.04 -37.25 -6.20
N HIS A 228 -22.65 -37.63 -7.44
CA HIS A 228 -21.73 -38.75 -7.67
C HIS A 228 -20.30 -38.45 -7.17
N ASN A 229 -19.85 -37.20 -7.29
CA ASN A 229 -18.52 -36.79 -6.90
C ASN A 229 -18.50 -36.03 -5.58
N ALA A 230 -19.63 -35.92 -4.89
CA ALA A 230 -19.82 -35.14 -3.67
C ALA A 230 -19.23 -33.70 -3.77
N THR A 231 -19.35 -33.08 -4.96
CA THR A 231 -18.84 -31.72 -5.23
C THR A 231 -19.99 -30.76 -5.40
N ALA A 232 -19.97 -29.65 -4.63
CA ALA A 232 -20.94 -28.56 -4.73
C ALA A 232 -20.27 -27.30 -5.25
N ASN A 233 -20.89 -26.64 -6.23
CA ASN A 233 -20.48 -25.34 -6.71
C ASN A 233 -21.29 -24.28 -5.95
N LEU A 234 -20.62 -23.63 -5.00
CA LEU A 234 -21.19 -22.58 -4.15
C LEU A 234 -20.76 -21.20 -4.63
N GLN A 235 -21.68 -20.28 -4.68
CA GLN A 235 -21.44 -18.86 -4.87
C GLN A 235 -21.57 -18.18 -3.50
N LEU A 236 -20.50 -17.52 -3.07
CA LEU A 236 -20.41 -16.86 -1.77
C LEU A 236 -20.65 -15.37 -1.96
N THR A 237 -21.42 -14.77 -1.08
CA THR A 237 -21.62 -13.32 -1.02
C THR A 237 -21.30 -12.85 0.39
N TYR A 238 -20.34 -11.93 0.50
CA TYR A 238 -19.99 -11.25 1.72
C TYR A 238 -20.54 -9.83 1.67
N SER A 239 -21.43 -9.51 2.58
CA SER A 239 -21.96 -8.15 2.75
C SER A 239 -21.16 -7.46 3.86
N VAL A 240 -20.41 -6.43 3.51
CA VAL A 240 -19.59 -5.63 4.39
C VAL A 240 -20.25 -4.27 4.55
N GLU A 241 -20.56 -3.90 5.78
CA GLU A 241 -21.12 -2.60 6.15
C GLU A 241 -20.04 -1.80 6.89
N LEU A 242 -19.71 -0.61 6.37
CA LEU A 242 -18.72 0.28 6.94
C LEU A 242 -19.35 1.22 7.97
N SER A 243 -18.59 1.57 9.01
CA SER A 243 -18.95 2.64 9.93
C SER A 243 -19.01 3.98 9.17
N PRO A 244 -19.98 4.84 9.43
CA PRO A 244 -20.06 6.18 8.85
C PRO A 244 -19.11 7.19 9.47
N ILE A 245 -18.37 6.80 10.52
CA ILE A 245 -17.47 7.69 11.26
C ILE A 245 -16.18 7.90 10.48
N CYS A 246 -15.77 9.16 10.33
CA CYS A 246 -14.49 9.55 9.75
C CYS A 246 -13.57 10.22 10.78
N LYS A 247 -12.31 10.43 10.41
CA LYS A 247 -11.40 11.29 11.16
C LYS A 247 -11.97 12.71 11.24
N ASP A 248 -11.73 13.37 12.34
CA ASP A 248 -12.15 14.73 12.66
C ASP A 248 -13.67 14.92 12.86
N ASP A 249 -14.49 13.87 12.75
CA ASP A 249 -15.93 13.98 13.03
C ASP A 249 -16.18 14.20 14.54
N LEU A 250 -17.18 15.04 14.83
CA LEU A 250 -17.66 15.26 16.19
C LEU A 250 -18.69 14.20 16.57
N LEU A 251 -18.44 13.50 17.65
CA LEU A 251 -19.25 12.37 18.11
C LEU A 251 -19.90 12.67 19.45
N VAL A 252 -21.16 12.25 19.60
CA VAL A 252 -21.83 12.16 20.89
C VAL A 252 -21.90 10.70 21.30
N LEU A 253 -21.16 10.35 22.34
CA LEU A 253 -21.08 8.98 22.81
C LEU A 253 -22.29 8.61 23.65
N PRO A 254 -22.91 7.46 23.40
CA PRO A 254 -23.85 6.89 24.35
C PRO A 254 -23.16 6.70 25.71
N ARG A 255 -23.78 7.10 26.77
CA ARG A 255 -23.24 7.12 28.13
C ARG A 255 -22.60 5.80 28.58
N LYS A 256 -23.16 4.66 28.13
CA LYS A 256 -22.59 3.32 28.41
C LYS A 256 -21.21 3.15 27.76
N PHE A 257 -20.98 3.77 26.62
CA PHE A 257 -19.67 3.73 25.95
C PHE A 257 -18.69 4.70 26.61
N ALA A 258 -19.11 5.92 26.93
CA ALA A 258 -18.27 6.89 27.63
C ALA A 258 -17.75 6.32 28.95
N GLN A 259 -18.59 5.68 29.74
CA GLN A 259 -18.19 4.99 30.99
C GLN A 259 -17.23 3.81 30.73
N SER A 260 -17.46 3.02 29.69
CA SER A 260 -16.60 1.86 29.37
C SER A 260 -15.25 2.25 28.77
N CYS A 261 -15.14 3.47 28.26
CA CYS A 261 -13.92 4.02 27.66
C CYS A 261 -13.12 4.91 28.63
N GLY A 262 -13.22 4.63 29.95
CA GLY A 262 -12.48 5.38 30.97
C GLY A 262 -13.20 6.63 31.46
N ASN A 263 -14.53 6.67 31.33
CA ASN A 263 -15.39 7.81 31.71
C ASN A 263 -15.01 9.11 30.97
N ILE A 264 -14.70 8.97 29.68
CA ILE A 264 -14.47 10.11 28.78
C ILE A 264 -15.72 10.98 28.66
N SER A 265 -15.57 12.22 28.27
CA SER A 265 -16.70 13.12 28.01
C SER A 265 -17.69 12.53 26.98
N ASP A 266 -18.96 12.89 27.11
CA ASP A 266 -19.99 12.46 26.16
C ASP A 266 -19.74 13.09 24.75
N VAL A 267 -19.05 14.23 24.67
CA VAL A 267 -18.67 14.91 23.41
C VAL A 267 -17.21 14.63 23.11
N THR A 268 -16.93 13.95 22.01
CA THR A 268 -15.59 13.54 21.63
C THR A 268 -15.33 13.74 20.12
N LEU A 269 -14.07 13.92 19.76
CA LEU A 269 -13.61 13.94 18.38
C LEU A 269 -13.11 12.56 17.96
N CYS A 270 -13.33 12.19 16.71
CA CYS A 270 -12.71 11.04 16.12
C CYS A 270 -11.28 11.38 15.65
N ALA A 271 -10.27 11.03 16.42
CA ALA A 271 -8.87 11.30 16.08
C ALA A 271 -8.39 10.46 14.89
N ARG A 272 -8.79 9.19 14.85
CA ARG A 272 -8.38 8.26 13.79
C ARG A 272 -9.35 7.08 13.70
N THR A 273 -9.58 6.59 12.47
CA THR A 273 -10.30 5.34 12.22
C THR A 273 -9.35 4.30 11.64
N THR A 274 -9.23 3.17 12.31
CA THR A 274 -8.50 1.99 11.86
C THR A 274 -9.41 0.76 12.02
N SER A 275 -8.90 -0.36 12.49
CA SER A 275 -9.74 -1.47 12.98
C SER A 275 -10.60 -1.09 14.19
N MET A 276 -10.23 0.00 14.89
CA MET A 276 -10.95 0.60 16.02
C MET A 276 -11.19 2.07 15.76
N VAL A 277 -12.14 2.67 16.48
CA VAL A 277 -12.35 4.13 16.46
C VAL A 277 -11.58 4.73 17.63
N HIS A 278 -10.61 5.58 17.31
CA HIS A 278 -9.82 6.31 18.29
C HIS A 278 -10.52 7.63 18.61
N LEU A 279 -10.87 7.81 19.87
CA LEU A 279 -11.58 8.95 20.39
C LEU A 279 -10.63 9.88 21.13
N LEU A 280 -10.89 11.18 21.03
CA LEU A 280 -10.16 12.22 21.73
C LEU A 280 -11.17 13.17 22.35
N ASP A 281 -11.04 13.42 23.64
CA ASP A 281 -11.81 14.47 24.32
C ASP A 281 -11.13 15.82 24.03
N PRO A 282 -11.83 16.76 23.38
CA PRO A 282 -11.25 18.05 23.05
C PRO A 282 -10.96 18.92 24.29
N VAL A 283 -11.66 18.71 25.38
CA VAL A 283 -11.57 19.52 26.61
C VAL A 283 -10.48 19.01 27.56
N THR A 284 -10.41 17.68 27.75
CA THR A 284 -9.45 17.09 28.69
C THR A 284 -8.20 16.52 28.02
N GLY A 285 -8.20 16.37 26.68
CA GLY A 285 -7.12 15.71 25.95
C GLY A 285 -7.05 14.20 26.18
N GLN A 286 -8.03 13.60 26.88
CA GLN A 286 -8.06 12.17 27.14
C GLN A 286 -8.31 11.39 25.84
N LYS A 287 -7.57 10.30 25.67
CA LYS A 287 -7.73 9.39 24.52
C LYS A 287 -8.43 8.12 24.97
N ALA A 288 -9.30 7.62 24.10
CA ALA A 288 -9.97 6.33 24.30
C ALA A 288 -10.09 5.58 23.00
N GLU A 289 -10.23 4.26 23.08
CA GLU A 289 -10.39 3.38 21.93
C GLU A 289 -11.72 2.64 22.02
N LEU A 290 -12.51 2.74 20.95
CA LEU A 290 -13.77 2.03 20.83
C LEU A 290 -13.60 0.87 19.84
N ALA A 291 -13.65 -0.36 20.37
CA ALA A 291 -13.58 -1.56 19.57
C ALA A 291 -14.79 -1.67 18.62
N THR A 292 -14.55 -2.13 17.39
CA THR A 292 -15.57 -2.31 16.34
C THR A 292 -16.77 -3.14 16.81
N ASP A 293 -16.53 -4.22 17.54
CA ASP A 293 -17.62 -5.08 18.06
C ASP A 293 -18.54 -4.35 19.03
N ARG A 294 -17.99 -3.42 19.83
CA ARG A 294 -18.78 -2.58 20.74
C ARG A 294 -19.59 -1.55 19.98
N TYR A 295 -18.96 -0.89 19.01
CA TYR A 295 -19.66 0.07 18.15
C TYR A 295 -20.90 -0.54 17.47
N TRP A 296 -20.77 -1.75 16.89
CA TRP A 296 -21.88 -2.41 16.18
C TRP A 296 -22.99 -2.96 17.09
N LYS A 297 -22.80 -3.01 18.41
CA LYS A 297 -23.89 -3.34 19.36
C LYS A 297 -24.88 -2.20 19.53
N LEU A 298 -24.40 -0.96 19.48
CA LEU A 298 -25.22 0.25 19.56
C LEU A 298 -24.62 1.31 18.63
N PRO A 299 -24.85 1.18 17.32
CA PRO A 299 -24.29 2.10 16.33
C PRO A 299 -24.87 3.49 16.49
N PHE A 300 -24.01 4.50 16.40
CA PHE A 300 -24.37 5.91 16.42
C PHE A 300 -23.76 6.65 15.23
N LEU A 301 -24.34 7.78 14.88
CA LEU A 301 -23.89 8.65 13.81
C LEU A 301 -23.08 9.82 14.36
N PRO A 302 -22.18 10.43 13.58
CA PRO A 302 -21.53 11.67 13.97
C PRO A 302 -22.58 12.77 14.14
N LEU A 303 -22.33 13.68 15.09
CA LEU A 303 -23.17 14.85 15.33
C LEU A 303 -22.92 15.91 14.25
N ALA A 304 -21.65 16.15 13.93
CA ALA A 304 -21.21 17.03 12.87
C ALA A 304 -20.03 16.39 12.12
N THR A 305 -19.92 16.71 10.85
CA THR A 305 -18.90 16.18 9.94
C THR A 305 -17.96 17.29 9.49
N SER A 306 -16.83 16.97 8.89
CA SER A 306 -15.85 18.00 8.48
C SER A 306 -16.40 19.03 7.49
N SER A 307 -17.51 18.75 6.79
CA SER A 307 -18.20 19.73 5.96
C SER A 307 -18.84 20.88 6.76
N ASP A 308 -19.08 20.64 8.05
CA ASP A 308 -19.76 21.59 8.95
C ASP A 308 -18.75 22.41 9.76
N MET A 309 -17.45 22.25 9.51
CA MET A 309 -16.40 23.02 10.16
C MET A 309 -16.35 24.45 9.67
N VAL A 310 -16.13 25.35 10.61
CA VAL A 310 -15.94 26.79 10.39
C VAL A 310 -14.50 27.16 10.70
N GLU A 311 -13.99 28.21 10.05
CA GLU A 311 -12.65 28.73 10.28
C GLU A 311 -12.70 29.80 11.38
N PHE A 312 -11.79 29.68 12.36
CA PHE A 312 -11.63 30.56 13.49
C PHE A 312 -10.22 31.14 13.51
N VAL A 313 -10.09 32.37 13.95
CA VAL A 313 -8.81 33.05 14.22
C VAL A 313 -8.55 33.00 15.70
N VAL A 314 -7.36 32.57 16.09
CA VAL A 314 -6.89 32.50 17.47
C VAL A 314 -6.45 33.90 17.90
N LEU A 315 -7.05 34.44 18.97
CA LEU A 315 -6.70 35.74 19.53
C LEU A 315 -5.68 35.63 20.63
N ASP A 316 -5.90 34.70 21.58
CA ASP A 316 -5.01 34.45 22.70
C ASP A 316 -4.96 32.93 23.06
N VAL A 317 -3.87 32.50 23.69
CA VAL A 317 -3.64 31.09 24.09
C VAL A 317 -3.03 31.06 25.49
N GLU A 318 -3.79 30.56 26.45
CA GLU A 318 -3.33 30.36 27.82
C GLU A 318 -3.17 28.86 28.10
N PRO A 319 -1.92 28.36 28.28
CA PRO A 319 -1.72 26.95 28.60
C PRO A 319 -2.20 26.64 30.03
N VAL A 320 -3.00 25.56 30.15
CA VAL A 320 -3.54 25.13 31.46
C VAL A 320 -2.52 24.25 32.16
N GLU A 321 -2.23 24.57 33.44
CA GLU A 321 -1.33 23.75 34.26
C GLU A 321 -1.95 22.37 34.56
N LEU A 322 -1.10 21.33 34.50
CA LEU A 322 -1.48 19.92 34.80
C LEU A 322 -2.10 19.73 36.19
N SER A 323 -1.84 20.65 37.13
CA SER A 323 -2.41 20.65 38.46
C SER A 323 -3.93 20.87 38.49
N GLU A 324 -4.49 21.52 37.49
CA GLU A 324 -5.92 21.81 37.37
C GLU A 324 -6.70 20.67 36.73
N LEU A 325 -6.04 19.76 36.03
CA LEU A 325 -6.63 18.60 35.34
C LEU A 325 -6.78 17.40 36.30
N ARG A 326 -7.60 17.55 37.36
CA ARG A 326 -7.78 16.55 38.46
C ARG A 326 -8.33 15.17 38.05
N HIS A 327 -8.66 14.93 36.77
CA HIS A 327 -9.25 13.69 36.29
C HIS A 327 -8.49 13.02 35.16
N VAL A 328 -7.31 13.51 34.78
CA VAL A 328 -6.46 12.83 33.81
C VAL A 328 -5.75 11.69 34.55
N GLY A 329 -5.99 10.44 34.10
CA GLY A 329 -5.29 9.25 34.59
C GLY A 329 -3.76 9.43 34.51
N PRO A 330 -2.96 8.54 35.14
CA PRO A 330 -1.52 8.74 35.29
C PRO A 330 -0.91 9.12 33.93
N ALA A 331 -0.21 10.24 33.92
CA ALA A 331 0.51 10.72 32.74
C ALA A 331 1.34 9.55 32.18
N PRO A 332 1.34 9.31 30.87
CA PRO A 332 2.23 8.32 30.29
C PRO A 332 3.65 8.70 30.73
N ALA A 333 4.36 7.73 31.32
CA ALA A 333 5.70 7.92 31.86
C ALA A 333 6.54 8.61 30.78
N SER A 334 6.99 9.81 31.07
CA SER A 334 7.82 10.65 30.19
C SER A 334 9.11 9.93 29.92
N GLY A 335 9.16 9.14 28.85
CA GLY A 335 10.40 8.77 28.18
C GLY A 335 11.02 10.06 27.64
N ARG A 336 12.29 10.25 27.92
CA ARG A 336 13.09 11.42 27.54
C ARG A 336 12.75 11.90 26.13
N GLY A 337 12.32 13.15 25.97
CA GLY A 337 12.46 13.92 24.75
C GLY A 337 11.23 14.10 23.85
N HIS A 338 10.07 13.49 24.11
CA HIS A 338 8.89 13.78 23.29
C HIS A 338 8.02 14.86 23.98
N LYS A 339 7.89 16.02 23.36
CA LYS A 339 6.86 17.02 23.71
C LYS A 339 5.51 16.31 23.73
N ALA A 340 4.74 16.48 24.80
CA ALA A 340 3.39 15.90 24.86
C ALA A 340 2.59 16.41 23.66
N LYS A 341 2.23 15.51 22.74
CA LYS A 341 1.53 15.85 21.48
C LYS A 341 0.21 16.61 21.70
N PHE A 342 -0.36 16.53 22.91
CA PHE A 342 -1.57 17.24 23.30
C PHE A 342 -1.31 17.96 24.62
N VAL A 343 -1.29 19.28 24.56
CA VAL A 343 -1.27 20.18 25.72
C VAL A 343 -2.63 20.87 25.73
N VAL A 344 -3.29 20.84 26.90
CA VAL A 344 -4.58 21.52 27.05
C VAL A 344 -4.31 23.02 27.28
N ALA A 345 -5.04 23.85 26.56
CA ALA A 345 -4.99 25.31 26.71
C ALA A 345 -6.39 25.90 26.66
N ASP A 346 -6.58 27.00 27.36
CA ASP A 346 -7.74 27.86 27.18
C ASP A 346 -7.41 28.89 26.10
N VAL A 347 -8.26 28.96 25.08
CA VAL A 347 -8.00 29.73 23.87
C VAL A 347 -9.17 30.66 23.61
N GLU A 348 -8.88 31.92 23.33
CA GLU A 348 -9.86 32.86 22.84
C GLU A 348 -9.85 32.90 21.32
N VAL A 349 -11.02 32.66 20.70
CA VAL A 349 -11.17 32.57 19.24
C VAL A 349 -12.32 33.43 18.74
N ALA A 350 -12.19 33.97 17.53
CA ALA A 350 -13.25 34.63 16.79
C ALA A 350 -13.49 33.94 15.46
N ARG A 351 -14.73 33.93 14.94
CA ARG A 351 -14.97 33.41 13.58
C ARG A 351 -14.27 34.30 12.56
N GLU A 352 -13.64 33.67 11.56
CA GLU A 352 -12.98 34.43 10.49
C GLU A 352 -13.96 35.32 9.73
N SER A 353 -15.22 34.87 9.54
CA SER A 353 -16.29 35.66 8.91
C SER A 353 -16.69 36.92 9.67
N ASP A 354 -16.57 36.89 10.99
CA ASP A 354 -16.99 37.94 11.89
C ASP A 354 -15.85 38.89 12.27
N PHE A 355 -14.61 38.49 11.96
CA PHE A 355 -13.40 39.22 12.31
C PHE A 355 -13.37 40.62 11.69
N GLY A 356 -13.36 41.63 12.55
CA GLY A 356 -13.40 43.04 12.13
C GLY A 356 -14.80 43.58 11.79
N VAL A 357 -15.85 42.75 11.89
CA VAL A 357 -17.25 43.14 11.67
C VAL A 357 -18.06 43.06 12.97
N ASN A 358 -17.80 42.01 13.76
CA ASN A 358 -18.49 41.74 15.01
C ASN A 358 -17.46 41.35 16.07
N ASP A 359 -17.65 41.84 17.30
CA ASP A 359 -16.72 41.60 18.43
C ASP A 359 -17.08 40.35 19.23
N THR A 360 -17.73 39.35 18.59
CA THR A 360 -18.06 38.09 19.27
C THR A 360 -16.82 37.19 19.36
N THR A 361 -16.36 36.96 20.60
CA THR A 361 -15.28 36.02 20.91
C THR A 361 -15.83 34.84 21.69
N PHE A 362 -15.13 33.69 21.57
CA PHE A 362 -15.46 32.46 22.28
C PHE A 362 -14.25 31.99 23.09
N HIS A 363 -14.48 31.69 24.37
CA HIS A 363 -13.46 31.09 25.24
C HIS A 363 -13.61 29.57 25.20
N VAL A 364 -12.62 28.88 24.71
CA VAL A 364 -12.67 27.43 24.42
C VAL A 364 -11.47 26.72 25.01
N ARG A 365 -11.72 25.64 25.73
CA ARG A 365 -10.68 24.73 26.17
C ARG A 365 -10.39 23.73 25.07
N THR A 366 -9.11 23.58 24.66
CA THR A 366 -8.71 22.73 23.55
C THR A 366 -7.46 21.91 23.86
N HIS A 367 -7.35 20.77 23.17
CA HIS A 367 -6.19 19.88 23.20
C HIS A 367 -5.01 20.37 22.33
N LEU A 368 -5.18 21.45 21.58
CA LEU A 368 -4.19 21.95 20.61
C LEU A 368 -3.19 22.95 21.19
N GLY A 369 -3.18 23.17 22.50
CA GLY A 369 -2.37 24.21 23.16
C GLY A 369 -0.86 24.15 22.88
N GLY A 370 -0.32 22.99 22.51
CA GLY A 370 1.09 22.83 22.15
C GLY A 370 1.44 23.27 20.72
N VAL A 371 0.43 23.53 19.88
CA VAL A 371 0.61 23.81 18.44
C VAL A 371 0.12 25.21 18.07
N LEU A 372 -0.83 25.76 18.85
CA LEU A 372 -1.46 27.03 18.55
C LEU A 372 -0.64 28.22 19.04
N ALA A 373 -0.68 29.29 18.25
CA ALA A 373 -0.17 30.60 18.60
C ALA A 373 -1.21 31.68 18.25
N ALA A 374 -1.13 32.83 18.91
CA ALA A 374 -1.98 33.96 18.58
C ALA A 374 -1.80 34.37 17.11
N GLY A 375 -2.91 34.59 16.40
CA GLY A 375 -2.96 34.92 14.96
C GLY A 375 -3.07 33.68 14.05
N ASP A 376 -3.07 32.45 14.57
CA ASP A 376 -3.27 31.24 13.77
C ASP A 376 -4.73 31.06 13.35
N THR A 377 -4.96 30.43 12.20
CA THR A 377 -6.28 29.99 11.75
C THR A 377 -6.49 28.52 12.08
N VAL A 378 -7.67 28.21 12.64
CA VAL A 378 -8.04 26.87 13.11
C VAL A 378 -9.41 26.48 12.57
N LYS A 379 -9.58 25.23 12.15
CA LYS A 379 -10.90 24.66 11.84
C LYS A 379 -11.52 24.07 13.10
N GLY A 380 -12.78 24.39 13.30
CA GLY A 380 -13.56 23.91 14.44
C GLY A 380 -15.06 23.85 14.14
N TYR A 381 -15.79 23.28 15.08
CA TYR A 381 -17.25 23.22 15.03
C TYR A 381 -17.85 24.36 15.85
N ASP A 382 -18.77 25.11 15.25
CA ASP A 382 -19.59 26.08 15.92
C ASP A 382 -20.90 25.44 16.38
N LEU A 383 -21.01 25.20 17.67
CA LEU A 383 -22.19 24.58 18.27
C LEU A 383 -23.17 25.60 18.86
N SER A 384 -22.78 26.87 18.99
CA SER A 384 -23.58 27.94 19.57
C SER A 384 -24.82 28.27 18.74
N SER A 385 -24.71 28.17 17.41
CA SER A 385 -25.79 28.46 16.47
C SER A 385 -26.45 27.20 15.89
N ALA A 386 -25.95 25.99 16.20
CA ALA A 386 -26.41 24.75 15.58
C ALA A 386 -27.68 24.22 16.28
N ILE A 387 -28.70 23.90 15.47
CA ILE A 387 -29.92 23.24 15.92
C ILE A 387 -29.75 21.72 15.71
N PHE A 388 -29.38 20.99 16.75
CA PHE A 388 -29.28 19.57 16.70
C PHE A 388 -30.65 18.86 16.86
N GLY A 389 -30.84 17.75 16.13
CA GLY A 389 -32.05 16.93 16.27
C GLY A 389 -32.20 16.40 17.70
N THR A 390 -33.40 16.53 18.22
CA THR A 390 -33.76 16.23 19.64
C THR A 390 -33.39 14.82 20.13
N SER A 391 -33.22 13.85 19.22
CA SER A 391 -32.94 12.46 19.60
C SER A 391 -31.48 12.20 20.03
N GLN A 392 -30.54 13.06 19.63
CA GLN A 392 -29.12 12.92 19.97
C GLN A 392 -28.73 13.73 21.21
N THR A 393 -29.37 14.87 21.40
CA THR A 393 -29.06 15.79 22.50
C THR A 393 -29.71 15.42 23.84
N HIS A 394 -30.79 14.62 23.86
CA HIS A 394 -31.45 14.18 25.09
C HIS A 394 -30.60 13.28 26.02
N THR A 395 -29.50 12.76 25.53
CA THR A 395 -28.59 11.92 26.31
C THR A 395 -27.46 12.70 26.98
N LEU A 396 -27.28 13.98 26.63
CA LEU A 396 -26.21 14.83 27.16
C LEU A 396 -26.57 15.29 28.59
N LYS A 397 -25.64 15.08 29.51
CA LYS A 397 -25.74 15.60 30.87
C LYS A 397 -25.08 16.97 31.04
N GLU A 398 -24.08 17.22 30.22
CA GLU A 398 -23.29 18.44 30.23
C GLU A 398 -23.79 19.38 29.15
N GLU A 399 -23.70 20.66 29.39
CA GLU A 399 -23.93 21.65 28.35
C GLU A 399 -22.89 21.49 27.25
N LEU A 400 -23.33 21.53 25.98
CA LEU A 400 -22.43 21.49 24.85
C LEU A 400 -21.49 22.69 24.89
N PRO A 401 -20.19 22.55 24.65
CA PRO A 401 -19.29 23.67 24.47
C PRO A 401 -19.74 24.51 23.24
N ASP A 402 -19.63 25.83 23.32
CA ASP A 402 -20.03 26.73 22.22
C ASP A 402 -19.24 26.45 20.93
N VAL A 403 -17.95 26.14 21.08
CA VAL A 403 -17.05 25.85 19.94
C VAL A 403 -16.15 24.67 20.31
N VAL A 404 -15.85 23.79 19.34
CA VAL A 404 -14.88 22.69 19.47
C VAL A 404 -13.82 22.84 18.39
N LEU A 405 -12.59 23.13 18.76
CA LEU A 405 -11.46 23.24 17.84
C LEU A 405 -10.93 21.84 17.47
N VAL A 406 -10.67 21.62 16.19
CA VAL A 406 -10.30 20.30 15.65
C VAL A 406 -8.86 20.29 15.16
N ARG A 407 -8.46 21.22 14.30
CA ARG A 407 -7.12 21.25 13.71
C ARG A 407 -6.69 22.66 13.30
N LYS A 408 -5.35 22.88 13.33
CA LYS A 408 -4.74 24.10 12.81
C LYS A 408 -4.66 24.06 11.29
N ILE A 409 -4.83 25.21 10.66
CA ILE A 409 -4.61 25.39 9.23
C ILE A 409 -3.21 25.97 9.05
N TYR A 410 -2.37 25.27 8.29
CA TYR A 410 -1.05 25.75 7.92
C TYR A 410 -1.12 26.58 6.62
N PRO A 411 -0.54 27.79 6.57
CA PRO A 411 -0.52 28.58 5.35
C PRO A 411 0.28 27.85 4.27
N ARG A 412 -0.33 27.65 3.12
CA ARG A 412 0.34 27.00 1.96
C ARG A 412 1.22 28.01 1.23
N GLU A 413 2.51 27.91 1.34
CA GLU A 413 3.49 28.77 0.65
C GLU A 413 3.45 28.65 -0.88
N ASN A 414 2.92 27.56 -1.48
CA ASN A 414 3.01 27.27 -2.91
C ASN A 414 1.72 26.75 -3.54
N LYS A 415 0.60 27.51 -3.47
CA LYS A 415 -0.68 27.12 -4.13
C LYS A 415 -0.58 26.95 -5.66
N HIS A 416 0.44 27.48 -6.33
CA HIS A 416 0.48 27.59 -7.80
C HIS A 416 1.33 26.54 -8.54
N GLN A 417 2.26 25.85 -7.89
CA GLN A 417 3.21 24.98 -8.60
C GLN A 417 2.73 23.56 -8.91
N HIS A 418 1.64 23.06 -8.32
CA HIS A 418 1.25 21.65 -8.43
C HIS A 418 -0.22 21.38 -8.82
N LYS A 419 -0.89 22.31 -9.50
CA LYS A 419 -2.31 22.13 -9.91
C LYS A 419 -2.52 20.96 -10.90
N GLY A 420 -1.48 20.49 -11.58
CA GLY A 420 -1.53 19.40 -12.56
C GLY A 420 -1.42 17.98 -12.01
N ASP A 421 -0.67 17.77 -10.91
CA ASP A 421 -0.32 16.43 -10.39
C ASP A 421 -1.19 15.94 -9.21
N ARG A 422 -2.19 16.72 -8.81
CA ARG A 422 -2.98 16.50 -7.57
C ARG A 422 -4.24 15.65 -7.74
N LYS A 423 -4.40 14.94 -8.85
CA LYS A 423 -5.54 14.02 -9.02
C LYS A 423 -5.26 12.71 -8.32
N LEU A 424 -6.09 12.38 -7.33
CA LEU A 424 -6.07 11.06 -6.70
C LEU A 424 -6.43 10.00 -7.74
N LYS A 425 -5.72 8.88 -7.71
CA LYS A 425 -6.05 7.72 -8.53
C LYS A 425 -7.35 7.12 -8.03
N THR A 426 -8.25 6.76 -8.94
CA THR A 426 -9.50 6.06 -8.62
C THR A 426 -9.41 4.61 -9.06
N LEU A 427 -10.13 3.72 -8.38
CA LEU A 427 -10.31 2.35 -8.83
C LEU A 427 -11.08 2.35 -10.15
N GLY A 428 -10.56 1.67 -11.17
CA GLY A 428 -11.20 1.51 -12.47
C GLY A 428 -12.46 0.63 -12.39
N ALA A 429 -13.50 1.14 -11.75
CA ALA A 429 -14.75 0.41 -11.53
C ALA A 429 -15.75 0.63 -12.67
N ASN A 430 -16.36 -0.45 -13.15
CA ASN A 430 -17.50 -0.38 -14.06
C ASN A 430 -18.74 0.12 -13.29
N ARG A 431 -19.36 1.20 -13.73
CA ARG A 431 -20.57 1.72 -13.08
C ARG A 431 -21.79 0.90 -13.48
N ARG A 432 -22.57 0.43 -12.50
CA ARG A 432 -23.87 -0.19 -12.72
C ARG A 432 -24.97 0.85 -12.63
N GLY A 433 -25.70 1.04 -13.71
CA GLY A 433 -26.87 1.92 -13.78
C GLY A 433 -26.61 3.26 -14.48
N LYS A 434 -27.71 3.89 -14.90
CA LYS A 434 -27.67 5.26 -15.43
C LYS A 434 -27.62 6.21 -14.24
N VAL A 435 -26.49 6.89 -14.07
CA VAL A 435 -26.33 7.94 -13.07
C VAL A 435 -26.85 9.24 -13.67
N SER A 436 -27.63 10.00 -12.92
CA SER A 436 -28.11 11.30 -13.38
C SER A 436 -26.93 12.30 -13.45
N LYS A 437 -27.03 13.31 -14.33
CA LYS A 437 -26.00 14.34 -14.43
C LYS A 437 -25.78 15.07 -13.11
N ALA A 438 -26.83 15.27 -12.32
CA ALA A 438 -26.76 15.90 -11.00
C ALA A 438 -26.00 15.04 -9.99
N GLU A 439 -26.20 13.72 -9.98
CA GLU A 439 -25.45 12.79 -9.12
C GLU A 439 -23.97 12.69 -9.52
N THR A 440 -23.65 12.80 -10.82
CA THR A 440 -22.26 12.83 -11.29
C THR A 440 -21.55 14.07 -10.80
N ALA A 441 -22.16 15.25 -10.96
CA ALA A 441 -21.62 16.52 -10.49
C ALA A 441 -21.43 16.54 -8.97
N ARG A 442 -22.38 15.99 -8.19
CA ARG A 442 -22.25 15.86 -6.74
C ARG A 442 -21.06 14.97 -6.36
N MET A 443 -20.88 13.83 -7.03
CA MET A 443 -19.73 12.93 -6.76
C MET A 443 -18.39 13.56 -7.15
N GLU A 444 -18.35 14.34 -8.22
CA GLU A 444 -17.14 15.08 -8.61
C GLU A 444 -16.79 16.13 -7.57
N HIS A 445 -17.77 16.87 -7.09
CA HIS A 445 -17.58 17.84 -6.02
C HIS A 445 -17.12 17.20 -4.70
N GLU A 446 -17.77 16.09 -4.26
CA GLU A 446 -17.35 15.35 -3.08
C GLU A 446 -15.91 14.81 -3.21
N MET A 447 -15.49 14.41 -4.43
CA MET A 447 -14.12 13.96 -4.71
C MET A 447 -13.13 15.12 -4.65
N GLU A 448 -13.48 16.30 -5.16
CA GLU A 448 -12.64 17.50 -5.10
C GLU A 448 -12.40 17.93 -3.66
N VAL A 449 -13.46 18.05 -2.87
CA VAL A 449 -13.38 18.40 -1.44
C VAL A 449 -12.52 17.38 -0.68
N PHE A 450 -12.77 16.09 -0.90
CA PHE A 450 -11.96 15.02 -0.28
C PHE A 450 -10.49 15.10 -0.70
N THR A 451 -10.21 15.43 -1.97
CA THR A 451 -8.83 15.52 -2.47
C THR A 451 -8.09 16.66 -1.77
N GLU A 452 -8.75 17.80 -1.58
CA GLU A 452 -8.18 18.93 -0.84
C GLU A 452 -7.91 18.56 0.62
N GLU A 453 -8.88 17.98 1.32
CA GLU A 453 -8.73 17.51 2.71
C GLU A 453 -7.61 16.49 2.88
N PHE A 454 -7.54 15.50 1.98
CA PHE A 454 -6.53 14.43 2.03
C PHE A 454 -5.11 14.95 1.78
N LEU A 455 -4.97 15.96 0.94
CA LEU A 455 -3.69 16.62 0.70
C LEU A 455 -3.29 17.51 1.89
N GLU A 456 -4.25 18.21 2.50
CA GLU A 456 -4.00 18.96 3.74
C GLU A 456 -3.53 18.05 4.87
N GLU A 457 -4.17 16.90 5.06
CA GLU A 457 -3.77 15.91 6.06
C GLU A 457 -2.32 15.41 5.84
N LYS A 458 -1.95 15.12 4.58
CA LYS A 458 -0.59 14.68 4.25
C LYS A 458 0.47 15.77 4.44
N ASP A 459 0.10 17.02 4.18
CA ASP A 459 1.01 18.14 4.39
C ASP A 459 1.21 18.38 5.89
N GLN A 460 0.17 18.20 6.72
CA GLN A 460 0.26 18.26 8.19
C GLN A 460 1.16 17.15 8.75
N GLU A 461 0.97 15.89 8.29
CA GLU A 461 1.82 14.75 8.71
C GLU A 461 3.31 14.99 8.39
N LYS A 462 3.62 15.70 7.30
CA LYS A 462 5.01 16.06 6.96
C LYS A 462 5.57 17.14 7.88
N HIS A 463 4.77 18.16 8.21
CA HIS A 463 5.21 19.22 9.13
C HIS A 463 5.40 18.68 10.55
N GLU A 464 4.49 17.83 11.03
CA GLU A 464 4.62 17.18 12.34
C GLU A 464 5.82 16.19 12.41
N GLY A 465 6.23 15.60 11.28
CA GLY A 465 7.41 14.71 11.20
C GLY A 465 8.74 15.43 11.01
N MET A 466 8.73 16.67 10.51
CA MET A 466 9.96 17.48 10.37
C MET A 466 10.41 18.12 11.68
N ASP A 467 9.48 18.42 12.58
CA ASP A 467 9.80 18.98 13.91
C ASP A 467 10.52 17.96 14.83
N ASP A 468 10.39 16.64 14.54
CA ASP A 468 11.07 15.58 15.31
C ASP A 468 12.53 15.32 14.84
N ASP A 469 12.87 15.65 13.58
CA ASP A 469 14.21 15.38 13.00
C ASP A 469 15.22 16.54 13.15
N ASP A 470 14.79 17.77 13.42
CA ASP A 470 15.68 18.95 13.47
C ASP A 470 16.40 19.14 14.82
N GLU A 471 16.07 18.40 15.88
CA GLU A 471 16.77 18.49 17.18
C GLU A 471 17.99 17.53 17.35
N GLU A 472 18.26 16.59 16.41
CA GLU A 472 19.42 15.68 16.52
C GLU A 472 20.72 16.17 15.82
N GLY A 473 20.74 17.34 15.22
CA GLY A 473 21.79 17.76 14.29
C GLY A 473 22.71 18.88 14.71
N GLN A 474 23.11 19.08 16.01
CA GLN A 474 24.24 19.96 16.35
C GLN A 474 24.98 19.49 17.60
N GLN A 475 25.87 18.51 17.47
CA GLN A 475 27.07 18.37 18.32
C GLN A 475 28.29 18.78 17.49
N PRO A 476 29.15 19.68 18.03
CA PRO A 476 30.38 20.03 17.35
C PRO A 476 31.40 18.87 17.42
N PRO A 477 32.27 18.71 16.42
CA PRO A 477 33.27 17.64 16.40
C PRO A 477 34.30 17.87 17.50
N GLU A 478 34.42 16.92 18.42
CA GLU A 478 35.56 16.79 19.29
C GLU A 478 36.75 16.28 18.48
N GLU A 479 37.78 17.12 18.41
CA GLU A 479 39.14 16.73 17.98
C GLU A 479 39.69 15.68 18.96
N SER A 480 40.06 14.51 18.49
CA SER A 480 40.92 13.58 19.22
C SER A 480 42.11 13.20 18.38
N GLU A 481 43.25 13.61 18.97
CA GLU A 481 44.61 13.34 18.56
C GLU A 481 44.94 11.85 18.46
N ASP A 482 45.91 11.58 17.62
CA ASP A 482 46.62 10.36 17.31
C ASP A 482 46.95 9.43 18.50
N ALA A 483 46.79 8.12 18.31
CA ALA A 483 47.72 7.11 18.82
C ALA A 483 47.64 5.81 18.03
N SER A 484 48.74 5.51 17.40
CA SER A 484 49.18 4.26 16.76
C SER A 484 49.10 3.01 17.66
N GLY A 485 48.77 1.87 17.11
CA GLY A 485 49.02 0.58 17.79
C GLY A 485 48.37 -0.65 17.18
N SER A 486 49.13 -1.36 16.34
CA SER A 486 49.25 -2.82 16.12
C SER A 486 48.04 -3.74 15.98
N VAL A 487 48.08 -4.37 14.86
CA VAL A 487 47.58 -5.69 14.40
C VAL A 487 47.49 -6.78 15.48
N GLU A 488 46.34 -7.49 15.58
CA GLU A 488 46.24 -8.91 15.89
C GLU A 488 44.89 -9.48 15.43
N GLU A 489 44.98 -10.47 14.57
CA GLU A 489 43.86 -11.37 14.23
C GLU A 489 43.52 -12.30 15.40
N PRO A 490 42.31 -12.81 15.50
CA PRO A 490 42.16 -14.20 15.92
C PRO A 490 41.28 -15.04 15.00
N THR A 491 41.87 -16.16 14.70
CA THR A 491 41.39 -17.39 14.11
C THR A 491 40.14 -18.01 14.74
N ALA A 492 39.47 -18.76 13.88
CA ALA A 492 38.33 -19.66 14.01
C ALA A 492 38.17 -20.47 15.32
N ALA A 493 36.91 -20.68 15.70
CA ALA A 493 36.45 -21.95 16.32
C ALA A 493 35.03 -22.30 15.87
N MET A 494 34.93 -23.35 15.11
CA MET A 494 33.74 -24.16 14.90
C MET A 494 33.41 -24.92 16.19
N GLU A 495 32.15 -24.92 16.60
CA GLU A 495 31.62 -26.02 17.41
C GLU A 495 30.18 -26.35 17.02
N GLN A 496 30.01 -27.61 16.74
CA GLN A 496 28.81 -28.35 16.40
C GLN A 496 27.86 -28.43 17.60
N LEU A 497 26.57 -28.37 17.37
CA LEU A 497 25.60 -29.01 18.26
C LEU A 497 24.44 -29.61 17.48
N THR A 498 24.31 -30.89 17.64
CA THR A 498 23.31 -31.83 17.16
C THR A 498 21.97 -31.68 17.88
N LEU A 499 20.93 -32.03 17.15
CA LEU A 499 19.54 -32.27 17.54
C LEU A 499 19.36 -33.32 18.68
N PRO A 500 18.16 -33.35 19.33
CA PRO A 500 17.13 -34.28 18.83
C PRO A 500 15.84 -33.57 18.35
#